data_5beecaa63a51f9b99c20b9b4c21d9868
#
_entry.id   5beecaa63a51f9b99c20b9b4c21d9868
#
_cell.length_a   1.000
_cell.length_b   1.000
_cell.length_c   1.000
_cell.angle_alpha   90.00
_cell.angle_beta   90.00
_cell.angle_gamma   90.00
#
_symmetry.space_group_name_H-M   'P 1'
#
loop_
_entity.id
_entity.type
_entity.pdbx_description
1 polymer ?
#
loop_
_entity_poly.entity_id
_entity_poly.type
_entity_poly.pdbx_seq_one_letter_code
_entity_poly.pdbx_strand_id
1 'polypeptide(L)'
;MKTSNNGIALIKKFEGCKLFAYKCLKSERFYTIGYGHYGADVEPNSVITIKQADDLLKKDIAKFEKLVNKYQNTYNFNQNEYDALVSFAYNVGNIDRLTQYGKRSKENIAKSFTLYCYSNGQKLEGLYDRRKAESELFTTPCEEKIHAEDYDKSLRGKYTVHCNSLRLRKSPNGTQIGSIKKGEQTICYGYHTGKWLYVTYKNLTGFIYNSTEYIRKTSSI
;
A
#
# COMPACT_ATOMS: atom_id res chain seq x y z
N MET A 1 2.79 7.46 4.61
CA MET A 1 2.55 6.04 4.89
C MET A 1 3.86 5.32 5.16
N LYS A 2 3.77 4.06 5.62
CA LYS A 2 4.90 3.13 5.83
C LYS A 2 4.57 1.80 5.18
N THR A 3 5.62 1.07 4.78
CA THR A 3 5.50 -0.25 4.17
C THR A 3 5.01 -1.27 5.19
N SER A 4 3.98 -2.03 4.84
CA SER A 4 3.44 -3.08 5.70
C SER A 4 4.29 -4.36 5.68
N ASN A 5 3.96 -5.30 6.55
CA ASN A 5 4.62 -6.62 6.53
C ASN A 5 4.42 -7.35 5.19
N ASN A 6 3.30 -7.14 4.49
CA ASN A 6 3.07 -7.72 3.16
C ASN A 6 4.01 -7.12 2.12
N GLY A 7 4.22 -5.80 2.13
CA GLY A 7 5.18 -5.13 1.25
C GLY A 7 6.62 -5.57 1.52
N ILE A 8 7.00 -5.69 2.81
CA ILE A 8 8.31 -6.21 3.21
C ILE A 8 8.49 -7.66 2.73
N ALA A 9 7.48 -8.52 2.89
CA ALA A 9 7.52 -9.91 2.44
C ALA A 9 7.66 -10.00 0.91
N LEU A 10 6.98 -9.14 0.15
CA LEU A 10 7.11 -9.08 -1.30
C LEU A 10 8.55 -8.72 -1.72
N ILE A 11 9.15 -7.71 -1.11
CA ILE A 11 10.56 -7.34 -1.38
C ILE A 11 11.49 -8.51 -1.07
N LYS A 12 11.39 -9.10 0.14
CA LYS A 12 12.21 -10.24 0.56
C LYS A 12 12.14 -11.42 -0.41
N LYS A 13 10.95 -11.71 -0.94
CA LYS A 13 10.72 -12.79 -1.91
C LYS A 13 11.59 -12.65 -3.16
N PHE A 14 11.75 -11.43 -3.67
CA PHE A 14 12.46 -11.19 -4.94
C PHE A 14 13.93 -10.82 -4.77
N GLU A 15 14.33 -10.27 -3.62
CA GLU A 15 15.74 -9.93 -3.38
C GLU A 15 16.57 -11.15 -2.94
N GLY A 16 15.96 -12.10 -2.25
CA GLY A 16 16.69 -13.14 -1.54
C GLY A 16 17.50 -12.56 -0.37
N CYS A 17 18.18 -13.41 0.41
CA CYS A 17 18.98 -12.96 1.55
C CYS A 17 20.34 -13.65 1.57
N LYS A 18 21.40 -12.84 1.61
CA LYS A 18 22.76 -13.34 1.85
C LYS A 18 23.27 -12.80 3.17
N LEU A 19 23.58 -13.72 4.10
CA LEU A 19 24.02 -13.37 5.46
C LEU A 19 25.51 -13.05 5.57
N PHE A 20 26.26 -13.17 4.49
CA PHE A 20 27.68 -12.83 4.39
C PHE A 20 27.88 -11.74 3.33
N ALA A 21 28.90 -10.91 3.55
CA ALA A 21 29.25 -9.83 2.62
C ALA A 21 29.78 -10.40 1.30
N TYR A 22 29.32 -9.84 0.18
CA TYR A 22 29.73 -10.23 -1.17
C TYR A 22 29.81 -9.03 -2.10
N LYS A 23 30.44 -9.22 -3.24
CA LYS A 23 30.42 -8.29 -4.38
C LYS A 23 29.81 -9.00 -5.58
N CYS A 24 28.91 -8.34 -6.30
CA CYS A 24 28.40 -8.85 -7.57
C CYS A 24 29.45 -8.74 -8.67
N LEU A 25 30.18 -7.62 -8.67
CA LEU A 25 31.30 -7.37 -9.58
C LEU A 25 32.56 -7.04 -8.75
N LYS A 26 33.71 -7.53 -9.19
CA LYS A 26 34.99 -7.24 -8.50
C LYS A 26 35.31 -5.72 -8.47
N SER A 27 34.80 -4.97 -9.43
CA SER A 27 34.95 -3.52 -9.54
C SER A 27 34.08 -2.70 -8.59
N GLU A 28 33.12 -3.32 -7.90
CA GLU A 28 32.28 -2.59 -6.94
C GLU A 28 33.11 -2.01 -5.80
N ARG A 29 32.81 -0.75 -5.45
CA ARG A 29 33.53 -0.03 -4.38
C ARG A 29 33.24 -0.64 -3.01
N PHE A 30 31.95 -1.00 -2.74
CA PHE A 30 31.51 -1.52 -1.45
C PHE A 30 31.01 -2.97 -1.56
N TYR A 31 30.76 -3.57 -0.43
CA TYR A 31 30.15 -4.89 -0.33
C TYR A 31 28.64 -4.80 -0.19
N THR A 32 27.97 -5.87 -0.53
CA THR A 32 26.52 -6.08 -0.37
C THR A 32 26.27 -7.16 0.67
N ILE A 33 25.21 -7.01 1.48
CA ILE A 33 24.80 -8.01 2.48
C ILE A 33 23.26 -7.99 2.67
N GLY A 34 22.70 -9.01 3.27
CA GLY A 34 21.26 -9.12 3.57
C GLY A 34 20.41 -9.18 2.32
N TYR A 35 19.40 -8.33 2.22
CA TYR A 35 18.46 -8.20 1.10
C TYR A 35 18.89 -7.13 0.08
N GLY A 36 20.20 -7.07 -0.20
CA GLY A 36 20.75 -6.11 -1.16
C GLY A 36 21.23 -4.80 -0.53
N HIS A 37 21.48 -4.76 0.79
CA HIS A 37 22.09 -3.61 1.43
C HIS A 37 23.52 -3.43 0.95
N TYR A 38 23.80 -2.31 0.28
CA TYR A 38 25.08 -1.94 -0.31
C TYR A 38 25.59 -0.64 0.30
N GLY A 39 26.76 -0.64 0.87
CA GLY A 39 27.29 0.57 1.50
C GLY A 39 28.70 0.43 2.07
N ALA A 40 29.27 1.60 2.47
CA ALA A 40 30.58 1.68 3.12
C ALA A 40 30.57 1.06 4.54
N ASP A 41 29.39 0.82 5.08
CA ASP A 41 29.17 0.18 6.38
C ASP A 41 29.16 -1.37 6.31
N VAL A 42 29.35 -1.93 5.10
CA VAL A 42 29.50 -3.39 4.92
C VAL A 42 30.98 -3.71 4.73
N GLU A 43 31.59 -4.26 5.76
CA GLU A 43 33.02 -4.67 5.71
C GLU A 43 33.20 -6.02 5.00
N PRO A 44 34.38 -6.26 4.40
CA PRO A 44 34.75 -7.58 3.89
C PRO A 44 34.60 -8.64 5.00
N ASN A 45 34.06 -9.81 4.65
CA ASN A 45 33.84 -10.93 5.58
C ASN A 45 32.77 -10.67 6.68
N SER A 46 32.03 -9.58 6.63
CA SER A 46 30.91 -9.38 7.55
C SER A 46 29.90 -10.51 7.43
N VAL A 47 29.40 -10.97 8.58
CA VAL A 47 28.32 -11.95 8.70
C VAL A 47 27.25 -11.36 9.61
N ILE A 48 25.99 -11.45 9.19
CA ILE A 48 24.86 -10.93 9.94
C ILE A 48 23.81 -12.02 10.19
N THR A 49 22.98 -11.80 11.19
CA THR A 49 21.78 -12.61 11.45
C THR A 49 20.61 -12.20 10.53
N ILE A 50 19.61 -13.06 10.40
CA ILE A 50 18.35 -12.71 9.70
C ILE A 50 17.72 -11.43 10.29
N LYS A 51 17.73 -11.31 11.63
CA LYS A 51 17.19 -10.11 12.29
C LYS A 51 17.93 -8.83 11.87
N GLN A 52 19.25 -8.89 11.81
CA GLN A 52 20.06 -7.75 11.34
C GLN A 52 19.79 -7.44 9.86
N ALA A 53 19.63 -8.48 9.01
CA ALA A 53 19.24 -8.29 7.61
C ALA A 53 17.85 -7.60 7.50
N ASP A 54 16.90 -7.98 8.35
CA ASP A 54 15.59 -7.35 8.42
C ASP A 54 15.64 -5.89 8.84
N ASP A 55 16.49 -5.57 9.81
CA ASP A 55 16.66 -4.19 10.29
C ASP A 55 17.35 -3.32 9.22
N LEU A 56 18.33 -3.84 8.50
CA LEU A 56 18.94 -3.17 7.33
C LEU A 56 17.92 -2.94 6.22
N LEU A 57 17.11 -3.95 5.89
CA LEU A 57 16.06 -3.82 4.87
C LEU A 57 15.08 -2.69 5.22
N LYS A 58 14.59 -2.62 6.48
CA LYS A 58 13.69 -1.55 6.93
C LYS A 58 14.33 -0.17 6.80
N LYS A 59 15.62 -0.06 7.14
CA LYS A 59 16.39 1.17 6.98
C LYS A 59 16.48 1.59 5.51
N ASP A 60 16.74 0.63 4.61
CA ASP A 60 16.84 0.89 3.18
C ASP A 60 15.49 1.25 2.54
N ILE A 61 14.41 0.57 2.93
CA ILE A 61 13.06 0.86 2.46
C ILE A 61 12.67 2.31 2.74
N ALA A 62 13.10 2.90 3.86
CA ALA A 62 12.71 4.24 4.27
C ALA A 62 13.02 5.33 3.22
N LYS A 63 14.07 5.16 2.40
CA LYS A 63 14.39 6.10 1.29
C LYS A 63 13.37 5.99 0.16
N PHE A 64 12.89 4.78 -0.15
CA PHE A 64 11.88 4.55 -1.19
C PHE A 64 10.47 4.95 -0.74
N GLU A 65 10.16 4.76 0.55
CA GLU A 65 8.93 5.30 1.16
C GLU A 65 8.82 6.82 0.96
N LYS A 66 9.92 7.56 1.11
CA LYS A 66 9.92 9.01 0.86
C LYS A 66 9.56 9.34 -0.60
N LEU A 67 10.05 8.54 -1.57
CA LEU A 67 9.75 8.73 -2.98
C LEU A 67 8.28 8.46 -3.30
N VAL A 68 7.72 7.38 -2.76
CA VAL A 68 6.29 7.05 -2.95
C VAL A 68 5.39 8.06 -2.24
N ASN A 69 5.75 8.50 -1.03
CA ASN A 69 4.97 9.48 -0.27
C ASN A 69 4.82 10.84 -0.97
N LYS A 70 5.73 11.22 -1.90
CA LYS A 70 5.56 12.44 -2.71
C LYS A 70 4.26 12.43 -3.52
N TYR A 71 3.78 11.25 -3.90
CA TYR A 71 2.56 11.07 -4.70
C TYR A 71 1.32 10.76 -3.87
N GLN A 72 1.43 10.64 -2.55
CA GLN A 72 0.31 10.25 -1.69
C GLN A 72 -0.85 11.25 -1.77
N ASN A 73 -0.57 12.55 -1.79
CA ASN A 73 -1.61 13.57 -1.90
C ASN A 73 -2.31 13.55 -3.27
N THR A 74 -1.60 13.13 -4.33
CA THR A 74 -2.16 13.05 -5.68
C THR A 74 -3.06 11.83 -5.85
N TYR A 75 -2.65 10.69 -5.31
CA TYR A 75 -3.32 9.41 -5.58
C TYR A 75 -4.15 8.87 -4.42
N ASN A 76 -3.86 9.28 -3.18
CA ASN A 76 -4.46 8.68 -1.99
C ASN A 76 -4.35 7.13 -2.05
N PHE A 77 -3.12 6.63 -2.13
CA PHE A 77 -2.84 5.20 -2.20
C PHE A 77 -3.36 4.48 -0.94
N ASN A 78 -4.00 3.35 -1.13
CA ASN A 78 -4.24 2.40 -0.05
C ASN A 78 -2.96 1.62 0.30
N GLN A 79 -2.98 0.78 1.35
CA GLN A 79 -1.79 0.08 1.83
C GLN A 79 -1.20 -0.87 0.78
N ASN A 80 -2.02 -1.61 0.05
CA ASN A 80 -1.55 -2.54 -0.97
C ASN A 80 -0.95 -1.82 -2.19
N GLU A 81 -1.58 -0.73 -2.63
CA GLU A 81 -1.05 0.14 -3.68
C GLU A 81 0.30 0.74 -3.27
N TYR A 82 0.39 1.21 -2.03
CA TYR A 82 1.61 1.78 -1.47
C TYR A 82 2.74 0.74 -1.39
N ASP A 83 2.47 -0.44 -0.86
CA ASP A 83 3.43 -1.53 -0.71
C ASP A 83 3.99 -2.00 -2.06
N ALA A 84 3.13 -2.14 -3.06
CA ALA A 84 3.52 -2.49 -4.42
C ALA A 84 4.45 -1.44 -5.04
N LEU A 85 4.14 -0.16 -4.86
CA LEU A 85 4.97 0.94 -5.35
C LEU A 85 6.31 1.06 -4.64
N VAL A 86 6.36 0.79 -3.33
CA VAL A 86 7.63 0.73 -2.59
C VAL A 86 8.48 -0.44 -3.06
N SER A 87 7.89 -1.64 -3.29
CA SER A 87 8.61 -2.78 -3.87
C SER A 87 9.18 -2.44 -5.25
N PHE A 88 8.38 -1.80 -6.10
CA PHE A 88 8.84 -1.35 -7.42
C PHE A 88 9.98 -0.34 -7.30
N ALA A 89 9.84 0.68 -6.46
CA ALA A 89 10.86 1.70 -6.24
C ALA A 89 12.17 1.11 -5.70
N TYR A 90 12.07 0.10 -4.82
CA TYR A 90 13.23 -0.61 -4.26
C TYR A 90 14.10 -1.24 -5.35
N ASN A 91 13.47 -1.79 -6.41
CA ASN A 91 14.17 -2.43 -7.52
C ASN A 91 14.57 -1.44 -8.64
N VAL A 92 13.69 -0.50 -9.01
CA VAL A 92 13.86 0.39 -10.17
C VAL A 92 14.49 1.75 -9.78
N GLY A 93 14.44 2.09 -8.50
CA GLY A 93 14.99 3.34 -7.96
C GLY A 93 13.94 4.43 -7.68
N ASN A 94 12.88 4.56 -8.48
CA ASN A 94 11.78 5.51 -8.27
C ASN A 94 10.50 5.08 -9.00
N ILE A 95 9.41 5.84 -8.82
CA ILE A 95 8.12 5.58 -9.47
C ILE A 95 7.70 6.69 -10.46
N ASP A 96 8.56 7.64 -10.74
CA ASP A 96 8.21 8.85 -11.50
C ASP A 96 7.71 8.51 -12.91
N ARG A 97 8.44 7.66 -13.64
CA ARG A 97 8.02 7.20 -14.98
C ARG A 97 6.82 6.26 -14.93
N LEU A 98 6.72 5.41 -13.91
CA LEU A 98 5.59 4.51 -13.73
C LEU A 98 4.29 5.31 -13.53
N THR A 99 4.33 6.39 -12.76
CA THR A 99 3.20 7.28 -12.51
C THR A 99 3.03 8.39 -13.56
N GLN A 100 3.95 8.49 -14.54
CA GLN A 100 4.06 9.66 -15.45
C GLN A 100 4.05 10.98 -14.65
N TYR A 101 4.89 11.05 -13.61
CA TYR A 101 5.00 12.24 -12.74
C TYR A 101 3.64 12.67 -12.14
N GLY A 102 2.82 11.69 -11.74
CA GLY A 102 1.50 11.94 -11.11
C GLY A 102 0.33 12.11 -12.08
N LYS A 103 0.52 11.89 -13.39
CA LYS A 103 -0.52 12.09 -14.42
C LYS A 103 -1.24 10.80 -14.84
N ARG A 104 -0.66 9.62 -14.57
CA ARG A 104 -1.24 8.34 -14.98
C ARG A 104 -2.33 7.90 -14.01
N SER A 105 -3.46 7.37 -14.50
CA SER A 105 -4.49 6.80 -13.63
C SER A 105 -3.99 5.54 -12.91
N LYS A 106 -4.61 5.18 -11.78
CA LYS A 106 -4.25 3.96 -11.02
C LYS A 106 -4.39 2.69 -11.86
N GLU A 107 -5.43 2.58 -12.69
CA GLU A 107 -5.64 1.45 -13.59
C GLU A 107 -4.50 1.31 -14.60
N ASN A 108 -4.04 2.43 -15.12
CA ASN A 108 -2.92 2.44 -16.07
C ASN A 108 -1.57 2.23 -15.38
N ILE A 109 -1.40 2.66 -14.12
CA ILE A 109 -0.24 2.30 -13.30
C ILE A 109 -0.17 0.78 -13.16
N ALA A 110 -1.27 0.14 -12.76
CA ALA A 110 -1.36 -1.31 -12.61
C ALA A 110 -0.93 -2.07 -13.88
N LYS A 111 -1.44 -1.66 -15.04
CA LYS A 111 -1.08 -2.26 -16.35
C LYS A 111 0.37 -2.00 -16.75
N SER A 112 0.98 -0.95 -16.24
CA SER A 112 2.33 -0.52 -16.66
C SER A 112 3.46 -1.19 -15.90
N PHE A 113 3.20 -1.87 -14.78
CA PHE A 113 4.25 -2.57 -14.03
C PHE A 113 5.04 -3.52 -14.93
N THR A 114 4.36 -4.37 -15.69
CA THR A 114 4.99 -5.40 -16.53
C THR A 114 5.83 -4.87 -17.70
N LEU A 115 5.75 -3.57 -18.00
CA LEU A 115 6.63 -2.92 -18.98
C LEU A 115 8.07 -2.77 -18.46
N TYR A 116 8.31 -2.92 -17.16
CA TYR A 116 9.62 -2.78 -16.52
C TYR A 116 10.32 -4.12 -16.26
N CYS A 117 10.20 -5.07 -17.19
CA CYS A 117 10.80 -6.40 -17.11
C CYS A 117 11.92 -6.62 -18.13
N TYR A 118 12.40 -5.58 -18.82
CA TYR A 118 13.45 -5.68 -19.83
C TYR A 118 14.78 -5.15 -19.30
N SER A 119 15.87 -5.80 -19.69
CA SER A 119 17.25 -5.33 -19.50
C SER A 119 18.01 -5.56 -20.81
N ASN A 120 18.69 -4.54 -21.31
CA ASN A 120 19.40 -4.57 -22.61
C ASN A 120 18.54 -5.11 -23.78
N GLY A 121 17.25 -4.73 -23.80
CA GLY A 121 16.29 -5.18 -24.83
C GLY A 121 15.77 -6.62 -24.68
N GLN A 122 16.24 -7.36 -23.69
CA GLN A 122 15.79 -8.72 -23.42
C GLN A 122 14.82 -8.75 -22.25
N LYS A 123 13.71 -9.49 -22.39
CA LYS A 123 12.80 -9.75 -21.29
C LYS A 123 13.43 -10.72 -20.30
N LEU A 124 13.43 -10.33 -19.03
CA LEU A 124 13.90 -11.17 -17.94
C LEU A 124 12.71 -11.73 -17.17
N GLU A 125 12.52 -13.04 -17.17
CA GLU A 125 11.35 -13.68 -16.57
C GLU A 125 11.25 -13.39 -15.04
N GLY A 126 12.36 -13.41 -14.33
CA GLY A 126 12.35 -13.04 -12.88
C GLY A 126 11.90 -11.61 -12.61
N LEU A 127 12.22 -10.65 -13.50
CA LEU A 127 11.68 -9.29 -13.42
C LEU A 127 10.21 -9.24 -13.81
N TYR A 128 9.79 -10.02 -14.82
CA TYR A 128 8.39 -10.10 -15.20
C TYR A 128 7.53 -10.64 -14.06
N ASP A 129 7.96 -11.72 -13.41
CA ASP A 129 7.26 -12.30 -12.26
C ASP A 129 7.15 -11.31 -11.09
N ARG A 130 8.22 -10.55 -10.83
CA ARG A 130 8.20 -9.48 -9.84
C ARG A 130 7.19 -8.40 -10.19
N ARG A 131 7.22 -7.89 -11.41
CA ARG A 131 6.28 -6.86 -11.91
C ARG A 131 4.84 -7.32 -11.87
N LYS A 132 4.60 -8.60 -12.19
CA LYS A 132 3.29 -9.23 -12.10
C LYS A 132 2.79 -9.26 -10.66
N ALA A 133 3.61 -9.73 -9.72
CA ALA A 133 3.27 -9.78 -8.30
C ALA A 133 3.02 -8.37 -7.71
N GLU A 134 3.79 -7.37 -8.12
CA GLU A 134 3.58 -5.97 -7.73
C GLU A 134 2.26 -5.42 -8.30
N SER A 135 1.94 -5.71 -9.57
CA SER A 135 0.66 -5.33 -10.19
C SER A 135 -0.53 -6.01 -9.51
N GLU A 136 -0.41 -7.29 -9.18
CA GLU A 136 -1.44 -8.05 -8.44
C GLU A 136 -1.67 -7.46 -7.06
N LEU A 137 -0.60 -7.17 -6.31
CA LEU A 137 -0.73 -6.51 -5.00
C LEU A 137 -1.38 -5.12 -5.14
N PHE A 138 -0.96 -4.33 -6.13
CA PHE A 138 -1.50 -2.99 -6.38
C PHE A 138 -3.00 -3.01 -6.66
N THR A 139 -3.51 -4.02 -7.35
CA THR A 139 -4.93 -4.17 -7.71
C THR A 139 -5.74 -4.93 -6.66
N THR A 140 -5.08 -5.58 -5.70
CA THR A 140 -5.76 -6.29 -4.62
C THR A 140 -6.44 -5.29 -3.69
N PRO A 141 -7.75 -5.41 -3.46
CA PRO A 141 -8.44 -4.55 -2.50
C PRO A 141 -7.78 -4.63 -1.13
N CYS A 142 -7.45 -3.47 -0.56
CA CYS A 142 -6.95 -3.41 0.82
C CYS A 142 -8.12 -3.60 1.78
N GLU A 143 -8.06 -4.64 2.59
CA GLU A 143 -8.96 -4.77 3.73
C GLU A 143 -8.39 -3.92 4.87
N GLU A 144 -8.90 -2.70 5.03
CA GLU A 144 -8.57 -1.90 6.21
C GLU A 144 -9.16 -2.62 7.44
N LYS A 145 -8.27 -3.15 8.27
CA LYS A 145 -8.66 -3.67 9.58
C LYS A 145 -9.04 -2.47 10.45
N ILE A 146 -10.23 -2.54 11.02
CA ILE A 146 -10.65 -1.58 12.03
C ILE A 146 -9.86 -1.90 13.30
N HIS A 147 -9.05 -0.96 13.73
CA HIS A 147 -8.30 -1.05 14.97
C HIS A 147 -9.10 -0.46 16.13
N ALA A 148 -8.85 -0.91 17.36
CA ALA A 148 -9.50 -0.35 18.55
C ALA A 148 -9.23 1.16 18.72
N GLU A 149 -8.11 1.65 18.22
CA GLU A 149 -7.72 3.07 18.18
C GLU A 149 -8.54 3.91 17.19
N ASP A 150 -9.21 3.26 16.22
CA ASP A 150 -10.14 3.93 15.29
C ASP A 150 -11.54 4.15 15.90
N TYR A 151 -11.68 3.99 17.21
CA TYR A 151 -12.96 4.12 17.90
C TYR A 151 -13.17 5.52 18.48
N ASP A 152 -14.25 6.15 18.07
CA ASP A 152 -14.75 7.41 18.62
C ASP A 152 -16.23 7.24 19.03
N LYS A 153 -16.46 7.28 20.36
CA LYS A 153 -17.81 7.15 20.96
C LYS A 153 -18.78 8.21 20.44
N SER A 154 -18.29 9.40 20.08
CA SER A 154 -19.14 10.49 19.57
C SER A 154 -19.77 10.16 18.22
N LEU A 155 -19.16 9.24 17.45
CA LEU A 155 -19.66 8.80 16.16
C LEU A 155 -20.70 7.66 16.25
N ARG A 156 -20.91 7.08 17.44
CA ARG A 156 -21.94 6.04 17.61
C ARG A 156 -23.33 6.62 17.37
N GLY A 157 -24.11 5.95 16.52
CA GLY A 157 -25.47 6.40 16.27
C GLY A 157 -26.06 5.88 14.96
N LYS A 158 -27.31 6.26 14.74
CA LYS A 158 -27.98 6.09 13.46
C LYS A 158 -27.72 7.31 12.58
N TYR A 159 -27.50 7.05 11.31
CA TYR A 159 -27.25 8.07 10.30
C TYR A 159 -28.24 7.93 9.18
N THR A 160 -28.85 9.03 8.76
CA THR A 160 -29.79 9.07 7.62
C THR A 160 -29.07 9.63 6.40
N VAL A 161 -29.25 8.98 5.25
CA VAL A 161 -28.69 9.38 3.97
C VAL A 161 -29.55 10.48 3.34
N HIS A 162 -28.92 11.59 2.94
CA HIS A 162 -29.57 12.75 2.32
C HIS A 162 -29.31 12.88 0.81
N CYS A 163 -28.20 12.33 0.31
CA CYS A 163 -27.94 12.25 -1.13
C CYS A 163 -28.81 11.16 -1.79
N ASN A 164 -28.95 11.21 -3.13
CA ASN A 164 -29.79 10.24 -3.85
C ASN A 164 -29.37 8.77 -3.60
N SER A 165 -28.07 8.52 -3.52
CA SER A 165 -27.51 7.20 -3.22
C SER A 165 -26.11 7.34 -2.65
N LEU A 166 -25.84 6.74 -1.50
CA LEU A 166 -24.54 6.68 -0.87
C LEU A 166 -23.94 5.28 -1.03
N ARG A 167 -22.73 5.22 -1.56
CA ARG A 167 -22.04 3.94 -1.79
C ARG A 167 -21.56 3.34 -0.47
N LEU A 168 -21.93 2.08 -0.23
CA LEU A 168 -21.34 1.24 0.82
C LEU A 168 -20.19 0.46 0.19
N ARG A 169 -19.00 0.54 0.80
CA ARG A 169 -17.77 -0.02 0.25
C ARG A 169 -17.15 -1.04 1.20
N LYS A 170 -16.40 -1.99 0.65
CA LYS A 170 -15.66 -2.99 1.42
C LYS A 170 -14.52 -2.35 2.25
N SER A 171 -13.88 -1.32 1.71
CA SER A 171 -12.84 -0.51 2.36
C SER A 171 -12.97 0.95 1.89
N PRO A 172 -12.36 1.94 2.59
CA PRO A 172 -12.24 3.30 2.10
C PRO A 172 -11.71 3.35 0.66
N ASN A 173 -12.43 4.06 -0.21
CA ASN A 173 -12.17 4.10 -1.65
C ASN A 173 -12.18 2.74 -2.38
N GLY A 174 -12.49 1.64 -1.69
CA GLY A 174 -12.48 0.29 -2.23
C GLY A 174 -13.75 -0.08 -3.02
N THR A 175 -13.89 -1.38 -3.29
CA THR A 175 -15.01 -1.94 -4.05
C THR A 175 -16.35 -1.62 -3.41
N GLN A 176 -17.32 -1.17 -4.23
CA GLN A 176 -18.70 -0.98 -3.79
C GLN A 176 -19.35 -2.34 -3.54
N ILE A 177 -19.92 -2.54 -2.34
CA ILE A 177 -20.62 -3.77 -1.94
C ILE A 177 -22.13 -3.55 -1.79
N GLY A 178 -22.57 -2.29 -1.83
CA GLY A 178 -23.96 -1.91 -1.74
C GLY A 178 -24.18 -0.42 -1.93
N SER A 179 -25.40 0.02 -1.80
CA SER A 179 -25.77 1.43 -1.77
C SER A 179 -26.93 1.67 -0.83
N ILE A 180 -26.92 2.83 -0.16
CA ILE A 180 -27.94 3.28 0.78
C ILE A 180 -28.68 4.44 0.10
N LYS A 181 -29.98 4.31 -0.08
CA LYS A 181 -30.81 5.31 -0.78
C LYS A 181 -31.14 6.50 0.14
N LYS A 182 -31.52 7.60 -0.46
CA LYS A 182 -32.01 8.78 0.26
C LYS A 182 -33.14 8.40 1.23
N GLY A 183 -33.04 8.90 2.46
CA GLY A 183 -34.01 8.62 3.53
C GLY A 183 -33.76 7.33 4.30
N GLU A 184 -32.96 6.39 3.77
CA GLU A 184 -32.63 5.16 4.50
C GLU A 184 -31.58 5.43 5.59
N GLN A 185 -31.56 4.55 6.60
CA GLN A 185 -30.67 4.68 7.76
C GLN A 185 -29.65 3.57 7.81
N THR A 186 -28.50 3.91 8.39
CA THR A 186 -27.42 2.97 8.71
C THR A 186 -26.94 3.19 10.15
N ILE A 187 -26.27 2.22 10.73
CA ILE A 187 -25.78 2.25 12.11
C ILE A 187 -24.26 2.28 12.11
N CYS A 188 -23.68 3.28 12.78
CA CYS A 188 -22.26 3.35 13.10
C CYS A 188 -22.07 3.00 14.59
N TYR A 189 -21.22 2.03 14.89
CA TYR A 189 -20.87 1.64 16.27
C TYR A 189 -19.68 2.41 16.85
N GLY A 190 -19.25 3.48 16.19
CA GLY A 190 -18.16 4.36 16.65
C GLY A 190 -16.84 4.11 15.95
N TYR A 191 -16.75 3.14 15.05
CA TYR A 191 -15.53 2.88 14.31
C TYR A 191 -15.45 3.74 13.04
N HIS A 192 -14.27 4.29 12.79
CA HIS A 192 -14.00 5.14 11.64
C HIS A 192 -12.55 5.02 11.19
N THR A 193 -12.25 5.48 9.98
CA THR A 193 -10.88 5.70 9.52
C THR A 193 -10.86 6.94 8.64
N GLY A 194 -10.16 7.98 9.11
CA GLY A 194 -10.17 9.30 8.47
C GLY A 194 -11.59 9.81 8.27
N LYS A 195 -11.98 10.04 7.02
CA LYS A 195 -13.33 10.51 6.63
C LYS A 195 -14.33 9.38 6.34
N TRP A 196 -14.09 8.16 6.78
CA TRP A 196 -14.96 7.02 6.53
C TRP A 196 -15.52 6.48 7.83
N LEU A 197 -16.85 6.29 7.88
CA LEU A 197 -17.52 5.59 8.98
C LEU A 197 -17.67 4.13 8.63
N TYR A 198 -17.38 3.25 9.59
CA TYR A 198 -17.71 1.85 9.49
C TYR A 198 -19.13 1.62 10.00
N VAL A 199 -19.96 1.12 9.13
CA VAL A 199 -21.41 1.06 9.38
C VAL A 199 -21.99 -0.28 9.01
N THR A 200 -23.14 -0.60 9.63
CA THR A 200 -23.99 -1.72 9.23
C THR A 200 -25.28 -1.20 8.61
N TYR A 201 -25.59 -1.69 7.43
CA TYR A 201 -26.81 -1.40 6.69
C TYR A 201 -27.42 -2.70 6.19
N LYS A 202 -28.66 -3.02 6.67
CA LYS A 202 -29.29 -4.34 6.43
C LYS A 202 -28.33 -5.45 6.85
N ASN A 203 -27.99 -6.35 5.94
CA ASN A 203 -27.06 -7.48 6.19
C ASN A 203 -25.63 -7.22 5.71
N LEU A 204 -25.30 -5.95 5.35
CA LEU A 204 -23.99 -5.56 4.86
C LEU A 204 -23.29 -4.69 5.88
N THR A 205 -22.01 -4.93 6.06
CA THR A 205 -21.12 -4.09 6.88
C THR A 205 -19.98 -3.57 6.02
N GLY A 206 -19.65 -2.29 6.16
CA GLY A 206 -18.63 -1.65 5.34
C GLY A 206 -18.47 -0.18 5.64
N PHE A 207 -17.87 0.54 4.72
CA PHE A 207 -17.49 1.94 4.87
C PHE A 207 -18.37 2.86 4.03
N ILE A 208 -18.82 3.96 4.65
CA ILE A 208 -19.47 5.09 3.96
C ILE A 208 -18.65 6.36 4.18
N TYR A 209 -18.68 7.27 3.21
CA TYR A 209 -17.98 8.55 3.34
C TYR A 209 -18.75 9.48 4.29
N ASN A 210 -18.04 9.95 5.33
CA ASN A 210 -18.60 10.85 6.35
C ASN A 210 -18.53 12.31 5.86
N SER A 211 -19.61 12.77 5.27
CA SER A 211 -19.79 14.17 4.87
C SER A 211 -21.20 14.63 5.23
N THR A 212 -21.33 15.83 5.77
CA THR A 212 -22.63 16.45 6.08
C THR A 212 -23.50 16.67 4.86
N GLU A 213 -22.91 16.68 3.66
CA GLU A 213 -23.64 16.72 2.38
C GLU A 213 -24.38 15.41 2.09
N TYR A 214 -23.87 14.27 2.62
CA TYR A 214 -24.38 12.94 2.28
C TYR A 214 -25.17 12.29 3.41
N ILE A 215 -24.76 12.52 4.66
CA ILE A 215 -25.34 11.87 5.82
C ILE A 215 -25.48 12.82 7.01
N ARG A 216 -26.47 12.55 7.85
CA ARG A 216 -26.60 13.22 9.16
C ARG A 216 -26.86 12.20 10.25
N LYS A 217 -26.22 12.40 11.39
CA LYS A 217 -26.51 11.63 12.61
C LYS A 217 -27.87 12.03 13.13
N THR A 218 -28.75 11.05 13.31
CA THR A 218 -30.16 11.27 13.71
C THR A 218 -30.45 10.82 15.12
N SER A 219 -29.65 9.89 15.66
CA SER A 219 -29.74 9.51 17.08
C SER A 219 -28.44 8.88 17.56
N SER A 220 -28.14 8.98 18.86
CA SER A 220 -27.11 8.17 19.53
C SER A 220 -27.65 6.77 19.84
N ILE A 221 -26.76 5.79 19.99
CA ILE A 221 -27.03 4.41 20.38
C ILE A 221 -26.11 3.99 21.53
#